data_9513443e8302d56be31d09735daaffa4
#
_entry.id   9513443e8302d56be31d09735daaffa4
#
_cell.length_a   1.000
_cell.length_b   1.000
_cell.length_c   1.000
_cell.angle_alpha   90.00
_cell.angle_beta   90.00
_cell.angle_gamma   90.00
#
_symmetry.space_group_name_H-M   'P 1'
#
loop_
_entity.id
_entity.type
_entity.pdbx_description
1 polymer ?
#
loop_
_entity_poly.entity_id
_entity_poly.type
_entity_poly.pdbx_seq_one_letter_code
_entity_poly.pdbx_strand_id
1 'polypeptide(L)'
;MSTLREQIDIDAPAAAAWEQLHRFDDYPKFVSGLRHAKSRGADAAHLDVKASGGEPELEATITDSDAGRVMAWETADSPGLRGEFTLRALDADHTRVQVRLDYDQDAVRKTFGGPKGFAQSDAIAQTVRGDLERFKGLVER
;
A
#
# COMPACT_ATOMS: atom_id res chain seq x y z
N MET A 1 -18.04 4.72 3.04
CA MET A 1 -16.70 4.24 2.67
C MET A 1 -16.08 5.21 1.66
N SER A 2 -14.82 5.49 1.82
CA SER A 2 -14.09 6.42 0.96
C SER A 2 -13.15 5.68 0.03
N THR A 3 -12.91 6.23 -1.15
CA THR A 3 -11.98 5.70 -2.13
C THR A 3 -10.94 6.75 -2.47
N LEU A 4 -9.67 6.38 -2.39
CA LEU A 4 -8.55 7.22 -2.77
C LEU A 4 -7.85 6.59 -3.97
N ARG A 5 -7.45 7.42 -4.94
CA ARG A 5 -6.65 6.99 -6.08
C ARG A 5 -5.47 7.92 -6.25
N GLU A 6 -4.29 7.33 -6.36
CA GLU A 6 -3.05 8.06 -6.64
C GLU A 6 -2.23 7.28 -7.65
N GLN A 7 -1.28 7.95 -8.28
CA GLN A 7 -0.41 7.28 -9.26
C GLN A 7 0.96 7.94 -9.30
N ILE A 8 1.94 7.16 -9.78
CA ILE A 8 3.30 7.65 -10.00
C ILE A 8 3.89 6.93 -11.20
N ASP A 9 4.73 7.64 -11.95
CA ASP A 9 5.46 7.04 -13.06
C ASP A 9 6.88 6.72 -12.58
N ILE A 10 7.33 5.50 -12.87
CA ILE A 10 8.60 4.95 -12.42
C ILE A 10 9.49 4.67 -13.62
N ASP A 11 10.77 5.03 -13.53
CA ASP A 11 11.77 4.77 -14.56
C ASP A 11 12.34 3.36 -14.41
N ALA A 12 11.48 2.37 -14.57
CA ALA A 12 11.83 0.96 -14.47
C ALA A 12 10.79 0.11 -15.20
N PRO A 13 11.17 -1.10 -15.65
CA PRO A 13 10.21 -2.02 -16.26
C PRO A 13 9.12 -2.48 -15.31
N ALA A 14 7.96 -2.81 -15.87
CA ALA A 14 6.83 -3.30 -15.07
C ALA A 14 7.19 -4.54 -14.24
N ALA A 15 8.03 -5.42 -14.78
CA ALA A 15 8.48 -6.61 -14.05
C ALA A 15 9.24 -6.25 -12.77
N ALA A 16 10.06 -5.21 -12.78
CA ALA A 16 10.80 -4.76 -11.60
C ALA A 16 9.86 -4.21 -10.54
N ALA A 17 8.86 -3.42 -10.94
CA ALA A 17 7.86 -2.90 -10.02
C ALA A 17 7.00 -4.02 -9.45
N TRP A 18 6.61 -4.98 -10.25
CA TRP A 18 5.83 -6.14 -9.82
C TRP A 18 6.59 -6.96 -8.78
N GLU A 19 7.86 -7.22 -9.04
CA GLU A 19 8.71 -7.94 -8.10
C GLU A 19 8.80 -7.22 -6.76
N GLN A 20 9.02 -5.90 -6.78
CA GLN A 20 9.13 -5.11 -5.55
C GLN A 20 7.81 -5.12 -4.77
N LEU A 21 6.66 -5.10 -5.44
CA LEU A 21 5.35 -5.17 -4.77
C LEU A 21 5.15 -6.48 -4.01
N HIS A 22 5.81 -7.55 -4.41
CA HIS A 22 5.70 -8.86 -3.77
C HIS A 22 6.76 -9.10 -2.71
N ARG A 23 7.66 -8.14 -2.48
CA ARG A 23 8.61 -8.19 -1.37
C ARG A 23 7.95 -7.56 -0.14
N PHE A 24 7.09 -8.32 0.49
CA PHE A 24 6.26 -7.80 1.60
C PHE A 24 7.11 -7.35 2.78
N ASP A 25 8.25 -7.98 3.02
CA ASP A 25 9.17 -7.61 4.09
C ASP A 25 9.76 -6.21 3.90
N ASP A 26 9.74 -5.68 2.67
CA ASP A 26 10.26 -4.36 2.34
C ASP A 26 9.22 -3.24 2.48
N TYR A 27 7.97 -3.58 2.75
CA TYR A 27 6.90 -2.57 2.82
C TYR A 27 7.17 -1.45 3.83
N PRO A 28 7.76 -1.70 5.02
CA PRO A 28 8.08 -0.61 5.93
C PRO A 28 9.07 0.41 5.36
N LYS A 29 9.80 0.04 4.32
CA LYS A 29 10.75 0.95 3.67
C LYS A 29 10.07 2.05 2.86
N PHE A 30 8.84 1.81 2.39
CA PHE A 30 8.11 2.81 1.62
C PHE A 30 6.73 3.14 2.19
N VAL A 31 6.11 2.28 2.98
CA VAL A 31 4.82 2.56 3.61
C VAL A 31 5.08 3.11 5.00
N SER A 32 4.86 4.40 5.17
CA SER A 32 5.24 5.13 6.40
C SER A 32 4.45 4.69 7.63
N GLY A 33 3.27 4.10 7.44
CA GLY A 33 2.43 3.64 8.54
C GLY A 33 2.81 2.28 9.12
N LEU A 34 3.81 1.59 8.55
CA LEU A 34 4.20 0.26 8.98
C LEU A 34 5.51 0.29 9.74
N ARG A 35 5.58 -0.47 10.84
CA ARG A 35 6.82 -0.71 11.59
C ARG A 35 7.53 -1.93 11.06
N HIS A 36 6.78 -3.02 10.86
CA HIS A 36 7.29 -4.29 10.36
C HIS A 36 6.29 -4.91 9.41
N ALA A 37 6.79 -5.69 8.47
CA ALA A 37 5.96 -6.52 7.60
C ALA A 37 6.68 -7.85 7.39
N LYS A 38 5.93 -8.92 7.34
CA LYS A 38 6.48 -10.27 7.16
C LYS A 38 5.59 -11.07 6.21
N SER A 39 6.23 -11.68 5.22
CA SER A 39 5.53 -12.58 4.30
C SER A 39 5.00 -13.81 5.03
N ARG A 40 3.77 -14.19 4.70
CA ARG A 40 3.13 -15.42 5.16
C ARG A 40 2.81 -16.29 3.94
N GLY A 41 3.82 -16.62 3.16
CA GLY A 41 3.63 -17.26 1.86
C GLY A 41 3.52 -16.21 0.76
N ALA A 42 3.07 -16.63 -0.43
CA ALA A 42 3.01 -15.75 -1.60
C ALA A 42 1.77 -14.84 -1.62
N ASP A 43 0.76 -15.16 -0.82
CA ASP A 43 -0.56 -14.54 -0.90
C ASP A 43 -1.04 -13.94 0.43
N ALA A 44 -0.15 -13.78 1.40
CA ALA A 44 -0.50 -13.19 2.68
C ALA A 44 0.69 -12.49 3.31
N ALA A 45 0.42 -11.48 4.13
CA ALA A 45 1.43 -10.75 4.87
C ALA A 45 0.92 -10.37 6.25
N HIS A 46 1.84 -10.40 7.24
CA HIS A 46 1.59 -9.90 8.59
C HIS A 46 2.17 -8.50 8.69
N LEU A 47 1.37 -7.55 9.17
CA LEU A 47 1.74 -6.14 9.22
C LEU A 47 1.64 -5.62 10.65
N ASP A 48 2.73 -5.01 11.14
CA ASP A 48 2.75 -4.28 12.40
C ASP A 48 2.65 -2.79 12.08
N VAL A 49 1.60 -2.15 12.58
CA VAL A 49 1.24 -0.79 12.21
C VAL A 49 1.63 0.18 13.32
N LYS A 50 2.13 1.34 12.93
CA LYS A 50 2.37 2.45 13.87
C LYS A 50 1.03 3.10 14.18
N ALA A 51 0.70 3.18 15.49
CA ALA A 51 -0.52 3.85 15.91
C ALA A 51 -0.32 4.46 17.28
N SER A 52 -1.05 5.53 17.55
CA SER A 52 -1.09 6.11 18.90
C SER A 52 -1.98 5.24 19.78
N GLY A 53 -1.47 4.85 20.95
CA GLY A 53 -2.23 4.06 21.91
C GLY A 53 -2.19 2.56 21.70
N GLY A 54 -1.24 2.06 20.86
CA GLY A 54 -1.08 0.62 20.68
C GLY A 54 -0.26 0.27 19.47
N GLU A 55 -0.08 -1.02 19.27
CA GLU A 55 0.65 -1.55 18.11
C GLU A 55 -0.27 -2.55 17.40
N PRO A 56 -1.24 -2.05 16.61
CA PRO A 56 -2.15 -2.96 15.92
C PRO A 56 -1.41 -3.85 14.92
N GLU A 57 -1.84 -5.11 14.89
CA GLU A 57 -1.35 -6.09 13.94
C GLU A 57 -2.45 -6.38 12.94
N LEU A 58 -2.09 -6.41 11.67
CA LEU A 58 -3.04 -6.71 10.60
C LEU A 58 -2.53 -7.88 9.79
N GLU A 59 -3.47 -8.73 9.37
CA GLU A 59 -3.19 -9.78 8.41
C GLU A 59 -3.81 -9.36 7.08
N ALA A 60 -3.00 -9.34 6.05
CA ALA A 60 -3.44 -8.98 4.71
C ALA A 60 -3.43 -10.20 3.79
N THR A 61 -4.46 -10.31 2.98
CA THR A 61 -4.55 -11.32 1.92
C THR A 61 -4.29 -10.64 0.59
N ILE A 62 -3.46 -11.24 -0.23
CA ILE A 62 -3.04 -10.70 -1.52
C ILE A 62 -3.59 -11.57 -2.65
N THR A 63 -4.17 -10.93 -3.66
CA THR A 63 -4.69 -11.62 -4.85
C THR A 63 -4.13 -10.94 -6.09
N ASP A 64 -3.41 -11.70 -6.90
CA ASP A 64 -2.89 -11.22 -8.17
C ASP A 64 -3.86 -11.57 -9.29
N SER A 65 -4.01 -10.66 -10.24
CA SER A 65 -4.89 -10.86 -11.38
C SER A 65 -4.39 -10.10 -12.61
N ASP A 66 -5.12 -10.21 -13.71
CA ASP A 66 -4.85 -9.52 -14.97
C ASP A 66 -3.41 -9.76 -15.48
N ALA A 67 -2.99 -11.04 -15.50
CA ALA A 67 -1.70 -11.48 -16.03
C ALA A 67 -0.50 -10.74 -15.40
N GLY A 68 -0.55 -10.53 -14.09
CA GLY A 68 0.55 -9.88 -13.37
C GLY A 68 0.53 -8.36 -13.44
N ARG A 69 -0.62 -7.76 -13.63
CA ARG A 69 -0.76 -6.29 -13.69
C ARG A 69 -1.52 -5.71 -12.51
N VAL A 70 -2.31 -6.51 -11.82
CA VAL A 70 -3.11 -6.05 -10.68
C VAL A 70 -2.78 -6.89 -9.47
N MET A 71 -2.39 -6.24 -8.38
CA MET A 71 -2.22 -6.88 -7.07
C MET A 71 -3.22 -6.24 -6.11
N ALA A 72 -4.23 -7.00 -5.72
CA ALA A 72 -5.23 -6.58 -4.75
C ALA A 72 -4.86 -7.09 -3.37
N TRP A 73 -5.20 -6.33 -2.35
CA TRP A 73 -4.99 -6.75 -0.97
C TRP A 73 -6.15 -6.29 -0.11
N GLU A 74 -6.41 -7.05 0.95
CA GLU A 74 -7.39 -6.64 1.96
C GLU A 74 -6.99 -7.17 3.32
N THR A 75 -7.36 -6.46 4.36
CA THR A 75 -7.15 -6.88 5.73
C THR A 75 -8.36 -7.65 6.22
N ALA A 76 -8.10 -8.76 6.95
CA ALA A 76 -9.16 -9.65 7.42
C ALA A 76 -10.01 -9.02 8.52
N ASP A 77 -9.40 -8.16 9.34
CA ASP A 77 -10.01 -7.59 10.52
C ASP A 77 -10.24 -6.09 10.37
N SER A 78 -10.89 -5.48 11.37
CA SER A 78 -10.99 -4.03 11.45
C SER A 78 -9.59 -3.42 11.44
N PRO A 79 -9.37 -2.36 10.66
CA PRO A 79 -10.35 -1.46 10.06
C PRO A 79 -10.91 -1.85 8.69
N GLY A 80 -10.65 -3.02 8.17
CA GLY A 80 -11.23 -3.43 6.90
C GLY A 80 -10.71 -2.64 5.72
N LEU A 81 -9.40 -2.48 5.64
CA LEU A 81 -8.75 -1.79 4.54
C LEU A 81 -8.66 -2.70 3.31
N ARG A 82 -8.85 -2.10 2.16
CA ARG A 82 -8.77 -2.80 0.88
C ARG A 82 -8.07 -1.91 -0.12
N GLY A 83 -7.21 -2.48 -0.95
CA GLY A 83 -6.53 -1.71 -1.97
C GLY A 83 -6.10 -2.55 -3.15
N GLU A 84 -5.69 -1.86 -4.19
CA GLU A 84 -5.09 -2.50 -5.37
C GLU A 84 -3.97 -1.63 -5.91
N PHE A 85 -2.92 -2.32 -6.39
CA PHE A 85 -1.90 -1.72 -7.23
C PHE A 85 -2.12 -2.20 -8.65
N THR A 86 -2.17 -1.25 -9.59
CA THR A 86 -2.28 -1.56 -11.01
C THR A 86 -1.04 -1.06 -11.70
N LEU A 87 -0.37 -1.93 -12.47
CA LEU A 87 0.81 -1.59 -13.22
C LEU A 87 0.46 -1.43 -14.69
N ARG A 88 0.89 -0.31 -15.27
CA ARG A 88 0.73 -0.06 -16.70
C ARG A 88 2.08 0.23 -17.31
N ALA A 89 2.57 -0.65 -18.17
CA ALA A 89 3.81 -0.41 -18.90
C ALA A 89 3.58 0.74 -19.87
N LEU A 90 4.35 1.83 -19.72
CA LEU A 90 4.32 2.95 -20.66
C LEU A 90 5.23 2.67 -21.85
N ASP A 91 6.34 1.99 -21.57
CA ASP A 91 7.26 1.43 -22.55
C ASP A 91 8.09 0.35 -21.85
N ALA A 92 9.17 -0.12 -22.48
CA ALA A 92 10.00 -1.20 -21.92
C ALA A 92 10.70 -0.81 -20.62
N ASP A 93 10.91 0.48 -20.37
CA ASP A 93 11.70 0.98 -19.23
C ASP A 93 10.93 1.91 -18.32
N HIS A 94 9.65 2.12 -18.57
CA HIS A 94 8.82 3.03 -17.76
C HIS A 94 7.48 2.39 -17.43
N THR A 95 7.06 2.56 -16.19
CA THR A 95 5.82 1.97 -15.68
C THR A 95 5.04 3.00 -14.89
N ARG A 96 3.73 3.03 -15.10
CA ARG A 96 2.82 3.79 -14.24
C ARG A 96 2.25 2.86 -13.20
N VAL A 97 2.43 3.23 -11.93
CA VAL A 97 1.85 2.52 -10.80
C VAL A 97 0.67 3.32 -10.29
N GLN A 98 -0.49 2.69 -10.31
CA GLN A 98 -1.71 3.29 -9.76
C GLN A 98 -2.09 2.56 -8.49
N VAL A 99 -2.47 3.30 -7.46
CA VAL A 99 -2.98 2.71 -6.23
C VAL A 99 -4.40 3.19 -6.00
N ARG A 100 -5.26 2.24 -5.63
CA ARG A 100 -6.61 2.52 -5.17
C ARG A 100 -6.74 2.01 -3.76
N LEU A 101 -7.25 2.84 -2.87
CA LEU A 101 -7.45 2.50 -1.47
C LEU A 101 -8.91 2.75 -1.11
N ASP A 102 -9.58 1.70 -0.66
CA ASP A 102 -10.95 1.79 -0.12
C ASP A 102 -10.87 1.66 1.40
N TYR A 103 -11.45 2.58 2.11
CA TYR A 103 -11.36 2.63 3.57
C TYR A 103 -12.58 3.31 4.18
N ASP A 104 -12.81 3.00 5.46
CA ASP A 104 -13.78 3.68 6.29
C ASP A 104 -13.02 4.69 7.16
N GLN A 105 -13.32 5.98 7.00
CA GLN A 105 -12.62 7.04 7.72
C GLN A 105 -12.73 6.90 9.24
N ASP A 106 -13.91 6.53 9.73
CA ASP A 106 -14.12 6.37 11.17
C ASP A 106 -13.34 5.18 11.71
N ALA A 107 -13.33 4.06 10.98
CA ALA A 107 -12.59 2.87 11.37
C ALA A 107 -11.08 3.14 11.38
N VAL A 108 -10.57 3.84 10.36
CA VAL A 108 -9.16 4.22 10.29
C VAL A 108 -8.77 5.11 11.47
N ARG A 109 -9.60 6.10 11.78
CA ARG A 109 -9.34 7.00 12.91
C ARG A 109 -9.33 6.26 14.23
N LYS A 110 -10.27 5.33 14.44
CA LYS A 110 -10.34 4.53 15.67
C LYS A 110 -9.13 3.61 15.82
N THR A 111 -8.68 3.01 14.72
CA THR A 111 -7.59 2.04 14.75
C THR A 111 -6.22 2.70 14.88
N PHE A 112 -5.96 3.74 14.10
CA PHE A 112 -4.65 4.37 14.03
C PHE A 112 -4.51 5.58 14.95
N GLY A 113 -5.63 6.10 15.45
CA GLY A 113 -5.62 7.28 16.30
C GLY A 113 -5.22 8.52 15.53
N GLY A 114 -4.73 9.52 16.24
CA GLY A 114 -4.23 10.75 15.66
C GLY A 114 -5.13 11.93 15.95
N PRO A 115 -4.65 13.16 15.65
CA PRO A 115 -5.43 14.36 15.88
C PRO A 115 -6.65 14.41 14.98
N LYS A 116 -7.62 15.22 15.38
CA LYS A 116 -8.82 15.43 14.58
C LYS A 116 -8.40 15.93 13.19
N GLY A 117 -8.90 15.26 12.18
CA GLY A 117 -8.52 15.56 10.79
C GLY A 117 -7.42 14.68 10.23
N PHE A 118 -6.76 13.87 11.05
CA PHE A 118 -5.73 12.95 10.57
C PHE A 118 -6.26 11.98 9.50
N ALA A 119 -7.49 11.52 9.66
CA ALA A 119 -8.12 10.61 8.70
C ALA A 119 -8.88 11.36 7.59
N GLN A 120 -8.65 12.65 7.41
CA GLN A 120 -9.20 13.38 6.28
C GLN A 120 -8.55 12.93 4.97
N SER A 121 -9.30 12.97 3.89
CA SER A 121 -8.84 12.52 2.58
C SER A 121 -7.51 13.14 2.15
N ASP A 122 -7.31 14.43 2.43
CA ASP A 122 -6.07 15.12 2.04
C ASP A 122 -4.85 14.58 2.75
N ALA A 123 -4.96 14.30 4.06
CA ALA A 123 -3.83 13.76 4.82
C ALA A 123 -3.47 12.36 4.35
N ILE A 124 -4.47 11.52 4.09
CA ILE A 124 -4.26 10.17 3.58
C ILE A 124 -3.65 10.23 2.18
N ALA A 125 -4.15 11.12 1.32
CA ALA A 125 -3.61 11.30 -0.02
C ALA A 125 -2.13 11.70 -0.01
N GLN A 126 -1.74 12.63 0.86
CA GLN A 126 -0.35 13.04 1.00
C GLN A 126 0.54 11.90 1.48
N THR A 127 0.05 11.11 2.42
CA THR A 127 0.77 9.93 2.90
C THR A 127 0.99 8.93 1.78
N VAL A 128 -0.05 8.64 1.00
CA VAL A 128 0.04 7.69 -0.11
C VAL A 128 1.00 8.19 -1.19
N ARG A 129 0.97 9.49 -1.51
CA ARG A 129 1.92 10.07 -2.47
C ARG A 129 3.36 9.92 -2.01
N GLY A 130 3.63 10.19 -0.74
CA GLY A 130 4.97 10.01 -0.16
C GLY A 130 5.40 8.55 -0.20
N ASP A 131 4.48 7.64 0.09
CA ASP A 131 4.75 6.20 0.02
C ASP A 131 5.10 5.78 -1.41
N LEU A 132 4.38 6.28 -2.42
CA LEU A 132 4.66 5.99 -3.81
C LEU A 132 6.02 6.53 -4.26
N GLU A 133 6.41 7.71 -3.80
CA GLU A 133 7.73 8.27 -4.10
C GLU A 133 8.85 7.40 -3.53
N ARG A 134 8.67 6.90 -2.31
CA ARG A 134 9.64 5.97 -1.72
C ARG A 134 9.68 4.64 -2.46
N PHE A 135 8.52 4.14 -2.89
CA PHE A 135 8.44 2.94 -3.72
C PHE A 135 9.21 3.13 -5.03
N LYS A 136 9.00 4.26 -5.70
CA LYS A 136 9.75 4.63 -6.90
C LYS A 136 11.27 4.55 -6.65
N GLY A 137 11.74 5.14 -5.56
CA GLY A 137 13.16 5.10 -5.20
C GLY A 137 13.69 3.68 -5.02
N LEU A 138 12.90 2.79 -4.43
CA LEU A 138 13.29 1.39 -4.25
C LEU A 138 13.40 0.64 -5.59
N VAL A 139 12.46 0.86 -6.48
CA VAL A 139 12.41 0.15 -7.77
C VAL A 139 13.52 0.63 -8.71
N GLU A 140 13.83 1.92 -8.67
CA GLU A 140 14.83 2.54 -9.58
C GLU A 140 16.27 2.33 -9.16
N ARG A 141 16.51 1.73 -8.03
CA ARG A 141 17.87 1.46 -7.54
C ARG A 141 18.58 0.38 -8.34
#